data_84fc516ced7c9e61fc98ae5885a3a601
#
_entry.id   84fc516ced7c9e61fc98ae5885a3a601
#
_cell.length_a   1.000
_cell.length_b   1.000
_cell.length_c   1.000
_cell.angle_alpha   90.00
_cell.angle_beta   90.00
_cell.angle_gamma   90.00
#
_symmetry.space_group_name_H-M   'P 1'
#
loop_
_entity.id
_entity.type
_entity.pdbx_description
1 polymer ?
#
loop_
_entity_poly.entity_id
_entity_poly.type
_entity_poly.pdbx_seq_one_letter_code
_entity_poly.pdbx_strand_id
1 'polypeptide(L)'
;KDFLKKTLSFFTDQKVGMVQTRWEHLNGDYSLLTKAQALALDGHFVIEQSVRNKAGFFINFNGTGGVWRRACIEDAGNWHADTLAEDLDLSYRAQLNGWRFVYLKDYTSPAELPAEITALKTQQFRWTKGHIETAKKMLPHVWKSKIPLRIKMQATVHLTSNFVFPFILLAAILNVPLTFIKNSGSHELY
;
A
#
# COMPACT_ATOMS: atom_id res chain seq x y z
N LYS A 1 -0.61 20.59 15.99
CA LYS A 1 -0.12 21.92 15.52
C LYS A 1 1.26 21.85 14.86
N ASP A 2 2.09 20.83 15.13
CA ASP A 2 3.48 20.77 14.66
C ASP A 2 3.68 19.95 13.37
N PHE A 3 2.63 19.40 12.79
CA PHE A 3 2.69 18.56 11.59
C PHE A 3 3.46 19.23 10.44
N LEU A 4 3.07 20.47 10.07
CA LEU A 4 3.74 21.20 9.00
C LEU A 4 5.21 21.52 9.34
N LYS A 5 5.51 21.92 10.58
CA LYS A 5 6.89 22.20 10.99
C LYS A 5 7.80 20.97 10.83
N LYS A 6 7.26 19.78 11.14
CA LYS A 6 8.00 18.52 11.09
C LYS A 6 8.13 17.96 9.66
N THR A 7 7.23 18.31 8.77
CA THR A 7 7.22 17.80 7.40
C THR A 7 7.88 18.76 6.39
N LEU A 8 7.73 20.07 6.56
CA LEU A 8 8.20 21.05 5.59
C LEU A 8 9.73 21.12 5.47
N SER A 9 10.47 20.83 6.53
CA SER A 9 11.94 20.84 6.51
C SER A 9 12.54 19.86 5.48
N PHE A 10 11.84 18.77 5.14
CA PHE A 10 12.31 17.82 4.14
C PHE A 10 12.24 18.35 2.71
N PHE A 11 11.44 19.38 2.47
CA PHE A 11 11.30 19.99 1.14
C PHE A 11 12.43 21.00 0.81
N THR A 12 13.41 21.20 1.68
CA THR A 12 14.67 21.88 1.34
C THR A 12 15.42 21.11 0.25
N ASP A 13 15.32 19.78 0.21
CA ASP A 13 15.76 18.98 -0.91
C ASP A 13 14.73 19.08 -2.05
N GLN A 14 15.19 19.63 -3.19
CA GLN A 14 14.33 19.88 -4.36
C GLN A 14 13.81 18.59 -5.02
N LYS A 15 14.45 17.45 -4.74
CA LYS A 15 14.01 16.13 -5.24
C LYS A 15 12.91 15.49 -4.42
N VAL A 16 12.63 16.02 -3.23
CA VAL A 16 11.54 15.51 -2.39
C VAL A 16 10.21 16.01 -2.92
N GLY A 17 9.40 15.09 -3.40
CA GLY A 17 8.06 15.34 -3.94
C GLY A 17 6.94 15.14 -2.94
N MET A 18 7.13 14.23 -1.97
CA MET A 18 6.11 13.91 -0.97
C MET A 18 6.75 13.47 0.34
N VAL A 19 6.12 13.86 1.45
CA VAL A 19 6.44 13.40 2.81
C VAL A 19 5.19 12.78 3.40
N GLN A 20 5.25 11.51 3.79
CA GLN A 20 4.18 10.74 4.43
C GLN A 20 4.50 10.50 5.89
N THR A 21 3.54 10.70 6.77
CA THR A 21 3.61 10.30 8.19
C THR A 21 2.84 8.99 8.42
N ARG A 22 3.09 8.34 9.56
CA ARG A 22 2.40 7.12 9.95
C ARG A 22 0.96 7.42 10.42
N TRP A 23 0.02 6.55 10.09
CA TRP A 23 -1.30 6.63 10.70
C TRP A 23 -1.24 6.13 12.16
N GLU A 24 -1.98 6.83 13.02
CA GLU A 24 -2.24 6.46 14.40
C GLU A 24 -3.73 6.11 14.55
N HIS A 25 -4.03 5.09 15.32
CA HIS A 25 -5.38 4.55 15.41
C HIS A 25 -6.09 5.05 16.67
N LEU A 26 -6.93 6.11 16.55
CA LEU A 26 -7.61 6.73 17.67
C LEU A 26 -8.55 5.77 18.43
N ASN A 27 -9.20 4.87 17.71
CA ASN A 27 -10.14 3.89 18.25
C ASN A 27 -9.61 2.45 18.17
N GLY A 28 -8.30 2.25 18.14
CA GLY A 28 -7.68 0.92 18.01
C GLY A 28 -8.14 -0.06 19.08
N ASP A 29 -8.36 0.39 20.33
CA ASP A 29 -8.78 -0.44 21.45
C ASP A 29 -10.29 -0.59 21.61
N TYR A 30 -11.11 0.01 20.73
CA TYR A 30 -12.56 0.04 20.87
C TYR A 30 -13.23 -1.35 20.80
N SER A 31 -12.74 -2.24 19.94
CA SER A 31 -13.28 -3.60 19.74
C SER A 31 -12.23 -4.58 19.26
N LEU A 32 -12.54 -5.88 19.25
CA LEU A 32 -11.68 -6.89 18.64
C LEU A 32 -11.45 -6.60 17.15
N LEU A 33 -12.48 -6.11 16.46
CA LEU A 33 -12.41 -5.74 15.04
C LEU A 33 -11.40 -4.60 14.80
N THR A 34 -11.46 -3.54 15.63
CA THR A 34 -10.53 -2.41 15.51
C THR A 34 -9.11 -2.78 15.93
N LYS A 35 -8.93 -3.63 16.96
CA LYS A 35 -7.63 -4.17 17.35
C LYS A 35 -6.97 -4.97 16.24
N ALA A 36 -7.72 -5.84 15.57
CA ALA A 36 -7.19 -6.61 14.43
C ALA A 36 -6.79 -5.72 13.26
N GLN A 37 -7.59 -4.69 12.96
CA GLN A 37 -7.25 -3.70 11.93
C GLN A 37 -6.00 -2.89 12.28
N ALA A 38 -5.91 -2.41 13.53
CA ALA A 38 -4.76 -1.67 14.02
C ALA A 38 -3.48 -2.48 13.86
N LEU A 39 -3.49 -3.75 14.30
CA LEU A 39 -2.34 -4.65 14.15
C LEU A 39 -1.93 -4.85 12.68
N ALA A 40 -2.89 -5.06 11.78
CA ALA A 40 -2.61 -5.24 10.36
C ALA A 40 -2.02 -3.98 9.73
N LEU A 41 -2.58 -2.79 10.03
CA LEU A 41 -2.08 -1.51 9.54
C LEU A 41 -0.74 -1.12 10.16
N ASP A 42 -0.48 -1.47 11.41
CA ASP A 42 0.85 -1.28 12.02
C ASP A 42 1.90 -2.13 11.31
N GLY A 43 1.59 -3.35 10.90
CA GLY A 43 2.46 -4.14 10.04
C GLY A 43 2.81 -3.40 8.73
N HIS A 44 1.82 -2.81 8.09
CA HIS A 44 2.04 -2.00 6.89
C HIS A 44 2.87 -0.74 7.16
N PHE A 45 2.47 0.08 8.13
CA PHE A 45 3.10 1.38 8.37
C PHE A 45 4.46 1.28 9.05
N VAL A 46 4.57 0.47 10.12
CA VAL A 46 5.79 0.40 10.94
C VAL A 46 6.87 -0.42 10.25
N ILE A 47 6.51 -1.51 9.58
CA ILE A 47 7.47 -2.42 8.96
C ILE A 47 7.58 -2.12 7.46
N GLU A 48 6.53 -2.38 6.70
CA GLU A 48 6.59 -2.41 5.24
C GLU A 48 6.96 -1.05 4.62
N GLN A 49 6.22 0.03 4.93
CA GLN A 49 6.51 1.38 4.43
C GLN A 49 7.90 1.86 4.86
N SER A 50 8.28 1.60 6.12
CA SER A 50 9.58 2.02 6.66
C SER A 50 10.73 1.32 5.94
N VAL A 51 10.63 -0.01 5.75
CA VAL A 51 11.67 -0.80 5.08
C VAL A 51 11.76 -0.40 3.60
N ARG A 52 10.64 -0.26 2.90
CA ARG A 52 10.63 0.16 1.50
C ARG A 52 11.29 1.53 1.32
N ASN A 53 10.94 2.51 2.14
CA ASN A 53 11.51 3.84 2.05
C ASN A 53 13.01 3.84 2.32
N LYS A 54 13.47 3.18 3.40
CA LYS A 54 14.90 3.06 3.74
C LYS A 54 15.71 2.32 2.67
N ALA A 55 15.14 1.33 2.02
CA ALA A 55 15.78 0.57 0.94
C ALA A 55 15.77 1.31 -0.41
N GLY A 56 15.18 2.50 -0.50
CA GLY A 56 15.05 3.28 -1.73
C GLY A 56 14.08 2.65 -2.73
N PHE A 57 13.10 1.89 -2.24
CA PHE A 57 11.99 1.36 -3.02
C PHE A 57 10.83 2.35 -3.07
N PHE A 58 9.91 2.12 -4.01
CA PHE A 58 8.72 2.93 -4.12
C PHE A 58 7.79 2.71 -2.93
N ILE A 59 7.29 3.81 -2.40
CA ILE A 59 6.25 3.85 -1.38
C ILE A 59 5.03 4.59 -1.92
N ASN A 60 3.88 4.39 -1.31
CA ASN A 60 2.67 5.10 -1.68
C ASN A 60 2.31 6.18 -0.66
N PHE A 61 1.66 7.22 -1.14
CA PHE A 61 0.83 8.09 -0.33
C PHE A 61 -0.43 7.32 0.07
N ASN A 62 -0.89 7.50 1.29
CA ASN A 62 -2.02 6.73 1.84
C ASN A 62 -3.32 7.57 1.91
N GLY A 63 -3.51 8.49 0.99
CA GLY A 63 -4.67 9.37 0.92
C GLY A 63 -4.69 10.51 1.94
N THR A 64 -4.08 10.32 3.11
CA THR A 64 -4.02 11.31 4.20
C THR A 64 -2.67 11.26 4.93
N GLY A 65 -2.46 12.23 5.84
CA GLY A 65 -1.26 12.24 6.70
C GLY A 65 0.04 12.53 5.95
N GLY A 66 -0.01 13.25 4.85
CA GLY A 66 1.19 13.62 4.11
C GLY A 66 1.10 15.01 3.48
N VAL A 67 2.25 15.46 2.96
CA VAL A 67 2.40 16.74 2.27
C VAL A 67 3.06 16.50 0.93
N TRP A 68 2.54 17.15 -0.11
CA TRP A 68 3.06 17.09 -1.47
C TRP A 68 3.68 18.41 -1.90
N ARG A 69 4.76 18.33 -2.67
CA ARG A 69 5.25 19.46 -3.46
C ARG A 69 4.34 19.65 -4.67
N ARG A 70 3.79 20.84 -4.87
CA ARG A 70 2.91 21.15 -5.99
C ARG A 70 3.55 20.81 -7.35
N ALA A 71 4.81 21.20 -7.54
CA ALA A 71 5.55 20.89 -8.78
C ALA A 71 5.66 19.38 -9.04
N CYS A 72 5.73 18.55 -7.99
CA CYS A 72 5.72 17.09 -8.14
C CYS A 72 4.39 16.57 -8.67
N ILE A 73 3.27 17.09 -8.16
CA ILE A 73 1.92 16.73 -8.63
C ILE A 73 1.76 17.12 -10.10
N GLU A 74 2.15 18.35 -10.46
CA GLU A 74 2.06 18.87 -11.82
C GLU A 74 2.93 18.07 -12.80
N ASP A 75 4.18 17.79 -12.45
CA ASP A 75 5.13 17.00 -13.25
C ASP A 75 4.66 15.54 -13.43
N ALA A 76 4.00 14.98 -12.44
CA ALA A 76 3.41 13.65 -12.52
C ALA A 76 2.06 13.62 -13.30
N GLY A 77 1.62 14.74 -13.88
CA GLY A 77 0.40 14.85 -14.69
C GLY A 77 -0.87 15.04 -13.88
N ASN A 78 -0.76 15.56 -12.65
CA ASN A 78 -1.88 15.83 -11.73
C ASN A 78 -2.61 14.55 -11.23
N TRP A 79 -3.68 14.79 -10.47
CA TRP A 79 -4.56 13.73 -9.98
C TRP A 79 -5.42 13.17 -11.11
N HIS A 80 -5.52 11.85 -11.20
CA HIS A 80 -6.39 11.15 -12.14
C HIS A 80 -7.52 10.46 -11.38
N ALA A 81 -8.74 10.48 -11.94
CA ALA A 81 -9.92 9.86 -11.35
C ALA A 81 -10.30 8.53 -12.04
N ASP A 82 -9.36 7.94 -12.77
CA ASP A 82 -9.55 6.71 -13.56
C ASP A 82 -9.25 5.43 -12.76
N THR A 83 -8.82 5.57 -11.51
CA THR A 83 -8.67 4.46 -10.55
C THR A 83 -9.26 4.86 -9.19
N LEU A 84 -9.71 3.88 -8.41
CA LEU A 84 -10.20 4.11 -7.04
C LEU A 84 -9.06 4.30 -6.02
N ALA A 85 -7.81 4.24 -6.44
CA ALA A 85 -6.62 4.51 -5.64
C ALA A 85 -5.77 5.57 -6.36
N GLU A 86 -6.33 6.75 -6.48
CA GLU A 86 -5.70 7.92 -7.13
C GLU A 86 -4.38 8.32 -6.46
N ASP A 87 -4.26 8.06 -5.16
CA ASP A 87 -3.09 8.29 -4.33
C ASP A 87 -1.94 7.34 -4.71
N LEU A 88 -2.23 6.06 -4.90
CA LEU A 88 -1.26 5.06 -5.34
C LEU A 88 -0.83 5.34 -6.79
N ASP A 89 -1.77 5.70 -7.67
CA ASP A 89 -1.49 6.04 -9.07
C ASP A 89 -0.53 7.23 -9.17
N LEU A 90 -0.86 8.33 -8.51
CA LEU A 90 -0.01 9.52 -8.49
C LEU A 90 1.37 9.22 -7.87
N SER A 91 1.40 8.40 -6.81
CA SER A 91 2.64 8.00 -6.15
C SER A 91 3.60 7.28 -7.09
N TYR A 92 3.08 6.36 -7.91
CA TYR A 92 3.89 5.64 -8.88
C TYR A 92 4.35 6.53 -10.02
N ARG A 93 3.48 7.36 -10.60
CA ARG A 93 3.86 8.30 -11.67
C ARG A 93 4.95 9.26 -11.22
N ALA A 94 4.81 9.85 -10.04
CA ALA A 94 5.80 10.76 -9.49
C ALA A 94 7.18 10.09 -9.30
N GLN A 95 7.22 8.90 -8.71
CA GLN A 95 8.48 8.20 -8.47
C GLN A 95 9.11 7.66 -9.76
N LEU A 96 8.31 7.32 -10.77
CA LEU A 96 8.81 6.99 -12.11
C LEU A 96 9.46 8.21 -12.80
N ASN A 97 8.98 9.43 -12.52
CA ASN A 97 9.60 10.69 -12.97
C ASN A 97 10.83 11.08 -12.15
N GLY A 98 11.21 10.27 -11.16
CA GLY A 98 12.43 10.49 -10.37
C GLY A 98 12.25 11.28 -9.08
N TRP A 99 11.01 11.58 -8.69
CA TRP A 99 10.75 12.21 -7.40
C TRP A 99 11.00 11.25 -6.26
N ARG A 100 11.59 11.77 -5.17
CA ARG A 100 11.85 11.02 -3.94
C ARG A 100 10.74 11.26 -2.93
N PHE A 101 10.31 10.18 -2.27
CA PHE A 101 9.36 10.24 -1.17
C PHE A 101 10.05 9.97 0.16
N VAL A 102 9.59 10.63 1.20
CA VAL A 102 10.10 10.48 2.57
C VAL A 102 8.99 9.94 3.46
N TYR A 103 9.30 8.90 4.23
CA TYR A 103 8.39 8.33 5.20
C TYR A 103 8.87 8.60 6.63
N LEU A 104 7.99 9.20 7.43
CA LEU A 104 8.26 9.58 8.83
C LEU A 104 7.51 8.62 9.76
N LYS A 105 8.15 7.51 10.13
CA LYS A 105 7.55 6.49 11.01
C LYS A 105 7.19 7.03 12.40
N ASP A 106 8.04 7.90 12.96
CA ASP A 106 7.92 8.37 14.34
C ASP A 106 6.98 9.58 14.50
N TYR A 107 6.47 10.10 13.38
CA TYR A 107 5.43 11.15 13.39
C TYR A 107 4.11 10.56 12.93
N THR A 108 3.08 10.75 13.77
CA THR A 108 1.77 10.16 13.55
C THR A 108 0.74 11.19 13.09
N SER A 109 -0.18 10.74 12.27
CA SER A 109 -1.41 11.43 11.92
C SER A 109 -2.59 10.61 12.42
N PRO A 110 -3.39 11.15 13.36
CA PRO A 110 -4.52 10.43 13.92
C PRO A 110 -5.56 10.08 12.86
N ALA A 111 -6.04 8.83 12.87
CA ALA A 111 -7.09 8.33 12.00
C ALA A 111 -8.00 7.37 12.77
N GLU A 112 -9.26 7.30 12.39
CA GLU A 112 -10.21 6.32 12.93
C GLU A 112 -10.31 5.10 12.02
N LEU A 113 -10.45 3.94 12.66
CA LEU A 113 -10.70 2.66 11.99
C LEU A 113 -12.21 2.41 11.87
N PRO A 114 -12.69 1.77 10.80
CA PRO A 114 -14.07 1.30 10.74
C PRO A 114 -14.43 0.44 11.94
N ALA A 115 -15.40 0.89 12.73
CA ALA A 115 -15.90 0.13 13.89
C ALA A 115 -16.90 -0.98 13.50
N GLU A 116 -17.51 -0.83 12.31
CA GLU A 116 -18.55 -1.70 11.79
C GLU A 116 -17.98 -2.59 10.66
N ILE A 117 -18.35 -3.87 10.65
CA ILE A 117 -17.88 -4.84 9.65
C ILE A 117 -18.32 -4.47 8.22
N THR A 118 -19.47 -3.85 8.06
CA THR A 118 -19.98 -3.38 6.77
C THR A 118 -19.14 -2.23 6.21
N ALA A 119 -18.76 -1.29 7.07
CA ALA A 119 -17.87 -0.19 6.72
C ALA A 119 -16.47 -0.71 6.35
N LEU A 120 -15.93 -1.65 7.12
CA LEU A 120 -14.66 -2.31 6.82
C LEU A 120 -14.70 -3.03 5.46
N LYS A 121 -15.74 -3.82 5.18
CA LYS A 121 -15.89 -4.50 3.88
C LYS A 121 -15.91 -3.52 2.72
N THR A 122 -16.64 -2.42 2.85
CA THR A 122 -16.72 -1.37 1.83
C THR A 122 -15.36 -0.71 1.61
N GLN A 123 -14.63 -0.42 2.69
CA GLN A 123 -13.29 0.16 2.61
C GLN A 123 -12.30 -0.82 1.94
N GLN A 124 -12.29 -2.09 2.36
CA GLN A 124 -11.39 -3.11 1.80
C GLN A 124 -11.71 -3.39 0.33
N PHE A 125 -12.98 -3.41 -0.06
CA PHE A 125 -13.38 -3.52 -1.47
C PHE A 125 -12.81 -2.37 -2.31
N ARG A 126 -12.96 -1.12 -1.86
CA ARG A 126 -12.42 0.06 -2.55
C ARG A 126 -10.90 -0.03 -2.68
N TRP A 127 -10.20 -0.35 -1.59
CA TRP A 127 -8.75 -0.45 -1.60
C TRP A 127 -8.26 -1.55 -2.53
N THR A 128 -8.83 -2.75 -2.42
CA THR A 128 -8.45 -3.88 -3.28
C THR A 128 -8.72 -3.59 -4.76
N LYS A 129 -9.91 -3.07 -5.07
CA LYS A 129 -10.27 -2.72 -6.46
C LYS A 129 -9.34 -1.64 -7.01
N GLY A 130 -9.15 -0.52 -6.29
CA GLY A 130 -8.28 0.57 -6.70
C GLY A 130 -6.83 0.11 -6.89
N HIS A 131 -6.34 -0.76 -6.00
CA HIS A 131 -5.00 -1.33 -6.11
C HIS A 131 -4.83 -2.16 -7.39
N ILE A 132 -5.82 -3.01 -7.73
CA ILE A 132 -5.81 -3.83 -8.96
C ILE A 132 -5.89 -2.93 -10.21
N GLU A 133 -6.73 -1.91 -10.20
CA GLU A 133 -6.84 -0.93 -11.30
C GLU A 133 -5.50 -0.22 -11.52
N THR A 134 -4.89 0.26 -10.45
CA THR A 134 -3.57 0.90 -10.50
C THR A 134 -2.48 -0.07 -10.95
N ALA A 135 -2.51 -1.33 -10.49
CA ALA A 135 -1.57 -2.35 -10.94
C ALA A 135 -1.64 -2.56 -12.46
N LYS A 136 -2.85 -2.71 -13.01
CA LYS A 136 -3.06 -2.85 -14.47
C LYS A 136 -2.52 -1.66 -15.24
N LYS A 137 -2.73 -0.44 -14.72
CA LYS A 137 -2.28 0.80 -15.33
C LYS A 137 -0.76 0.97 -15.24
N MET A 138 -0.19 0.76 -14.07
CA MET A 138 1.19 1.16 -13.78
C MET A 138 2.24 0.08 -14.08
N LEU A 139 1.92 -1.23 -14.01
CA LEU A 139 2.91 -2.28 -14.27
C LEU A 139 3.59 -2.15 -15.65
N PRO A 140 2.88 -1.90 -16.76
CA PRO A 140 3.54 -1.69 -18.05
C PRO A 140 4.52 -0.50 -18.04
N HIS A 141 4.19 0.59 -17.34
CA HIS A 141 5.05 1.76 -17.22
C HIS A 141 6.30 1.46 -16.38
N VAL A 142 6.15 0.73 -15.27
CA VAL A 142 7.26 0.26 -14.43
C VAL A 142 8.25 -0.56 -15.26
N TRP A 143 7.75 -1.53 -16.02
CA TRP A 143 8.63 -2.42 -16.80
C TRP A 143 9.29 -1.72 -18.00
N LYS A 144 8.62 -0.76 -18.63
CA LYS A 144 9.19 0.05 -19.73
C LYS A 144 10.18 1.12 -19.25
N SER A 145 10.14 1.51 -17.97
CA SER A 145 11.01 2.56 -17.42
C SER A 145 12.47 2.12 -17.33
N LYS A 146 13.37 3.10 -17.16
CA LYS A 146 14.83 2.86 -17.01
C LYS A 146 15.28 2.66 -15.56
N ILE A 147 14.36 2.45 -14.61
CA ILE A 147 14.69 2.21 -13.21
C ILE A 147 15.40 0.85 -13.01
N PRO A 148 16.21 0.68 -11.95
CA PRO A 148 16.90 -0.57 -11.65
C PRO A 148 15.95 -1.77 -11.52
N LEU A 149 16.39 -2.95 -11.97
CA LEU A 149 15.58 -4.18 -11.91
C LEU A 149 15.05 -4.49 -10.50
N ARG A 150 15.87 -4.27 -9.47
CA ARG A 150 15.44 -4.46 -8.06
C ARG A 150 14.19 -3.64 -7.71
N ILE A 151 14.09 -2.40 -8.23
CA ILE A 151 12.93 -1.53 -8.00
C ILE A 151 11.73 -2.04 -8.81
N LYS A 152 11.93 -2.49 -10.06
CA LYS A 152 10.86 -3.10 -10.88
C LYS A 152 10.26 -4.33 -10.19
N MET A 153 11.10 -5.22 -9.67
CA MET A 153 10.65 -6.41 -8.96
C MET A 153 9.85 -6.07 -7.71
N GLN A 154 10.37 -5.16 -6.88
CA GLN A 154 9.66 -4.73 -5.68
C GLN A 154 8.33 -4.02 -6.03
N ALA A 155 8.33 -3.14 -7.02
CA ALA A 155 7.12 -2.46 -7.49
C ALA A 155 6.07 -3.48 -8.00
N THR A 156 6.51 -4.53 -8.70
CA THR A 156 5.63 -5.60 -9.14
C THR A 156 5.01 -6.31 -7.95
N VAL A 157 5.80 -6.77 -6.98
CA VAL A 157 5.29 -7.42 -5.76
C VAL A 157 4.32 -6.49 -5.01
N HIS A 158 4.67 -5.23 -4.86
CA HIS A 158 3.80 -4.25 -4.20
C HIS A 158 2.46 -4.06 -4.93
N LEU A 159 2.49 -3.82 -6.24
CA LEU A 159 1.26 -3.61 -7.04
C LEU A 159 0.41 -4.88 -7.19
N THR A 160 1.01 -6.07 -7.05
CA THR A 160 0.29 -7.35 -7.18
C THR A 160 -0.03 -8.01 -5.84
N SER A 161 0.23 -7.35 -4.71
CA SER A 161 0.04 -7.93 -3.37
C SER A 161 -1.38 -8.47 -3.14
N ASN A 162 -2.41 -7.82 -3.68
CA ASN A 162 -3.79 -8.26 -3.56
C ASN A 162 -4.13 -9.53 -4.38
N PHE A 163 -3.26 -9.97 -5.30
CA PHE A 163 -3.44 -11.25 -6.00
C PHE A 163 -3.27 -12.47 -5.08
N VAL A 164 -2.74 -12.29 -3.87
CA VAL A 164 -2.67 -13.36 -2.87
C VAL A 164 -4.06 -13.92 -2.51
N PHE A 165 -5.10 -13.09 -2.49
CA PHE A 165 -6.46 -13.52 -2.09
C PHE A 165 -7.07 -14.58 -3.03
N PRO A 166 -7.08 -14.43 -4.36
CA PRO A 166 -7.49 -15.51 -5.29
C PRO A 166 -6.69 -16.79 -5.11
N PHE A 167 -5.38 -16.71 -4.85
CA PHE A 167 -4.55 -17.90 -4.63
C PHE A 167 -4.89 -18.61 -3.31
N ILE A 168 -5.17 -17.87 -2.24
CA ILE A 168 -5.64 -18.43 -0.97
C ILE A 168 -6.98 -19.14 -1.18
N LEU A 169 -7.91 -18.52 -1.89
CA LEU A 169 -9.20 -19.15 -2.22
C LEU A 169 -9.03 -20.43 -3.04
N LEU A 170 -8.19 -20.38 -4.07
CA LEU A 170 -7.87 -21.55 -4.88
C LEU A 170 -7.25 -22.67 -4.04
N ALA A 171 -6.28 -22.35 -3.19
CA ALA A 171 -5.67 -23.30 -2.27
C ALA A 171 -6.71 -23.93 -1.33
N ALA A 172 -7.63 -23.12 -0.78
CA ALA A 172 -8.72 -23.61 0.06
C ALA A 172 -9.65 -24.58 -0.69
N ILE A 173 -10.04 -24.24 -1.93
CA ILE A 173 -10.88 -25.11 -2.78
C ILE A 173 -10.17 -26.43 -3.10
N LEU A 174 -8.88 -26.37 -3.45
CA LEU A 174 -8.11 -27.56 -3.78
C LEU A 174 -7.81 -28.45 -2.57
N ASN A 175 -7.79 -27.89 -1.37
CA ASN A 175 -7.59 -28.65 -0.14
C ASN A 175 -8.74 -29.60 0.17
N VAL A 176 -9.98 -29.25 -0.23
CA VAL A 176 -11.16 -30.11 0.01
C VAL A 176 -11.00 -31.48 -0.63
N PRO A 177 -10.82 -31.63 -1.96
CA PRO A 177 -10.62 -32.96 -2.57
C PRO A 177 -9.37 -33.67 -2.05
N LEU A 178 -8.29 -32.96 -1.78
CA LEU A 178 -7.06 -33.54 -1.22
C LEU A 178 -7.33 -34.20 0.14
N THR A 179 -8.12 -33.55 1.01
CA THR A 179 -8.50 -34.08 2.32
C THR A 179 -9.37 -35.34 2.15
N PHE A 180 -10.30 -35.38 1.19
CA PHE A 180 -11.10 -36.56 0.92
C PHE A 180 -10.23 -37.72 0.42
N ILE A 181 -9.33 -37.51 -0.53
CA ILE A 181 -8.39 -38.53 -1.04
C ILE A 181 -7.54 -39.10 0.10
N LYS A 182 -6.97 -38.23 0.93
CA LYS A 182 -6.15 -38.64 2.07
C LYS A 182 -6.94 -39.47 3.09
N ASN A 183 -8.17 -39.10 3.40
CA ASN A 183 -9.02 -39.83 4.35
C ASN A 183 -9.62 -41.12 3.79
N SER A 184 -9.67 -41.29 2.45
CA SER A 184 -10.17 -42.49 1.77
C SER A 184 -9.16 -43.65 1.77
N GLY A 185 -8.02 -43.53 2.45
CA GLY A 185 -7.07 -44.61 2.62
C GLY A 185 -6.14 -44.87 1.43
N SER A 186 -6.08 -43.99 0.45
CA SER A 186 -5.11 -44.04 -0.65
C SER A 186 -3.73 -43.58 -0.14
N HIS A 187 -3.07 -44.41 0.65
CA HIS A 187 -1.77 -44.11 1.28
C HIS A 187 -0.56 -44.23 0.34
N GLU A 188 -0.75 -44.36 -0.98
CA GLU A 188 0.33 -44.61 -1.94
C GLU A 188 0.70 -43.44 -2.84
N LEU A 189 0.62 -42.20 -2.34
CA LEU A 189 1.12 -41.04 -3.08
C LEU A 189 2.14 -40.27 -2.23
N TYR A 190 3.28 -40.94 -1.95
CA TYR A 190 4.54 -40.31 -1.52
C TYR A 190 5.71 -40.93 -2.29
#